data_21e3ae888b37cfafbc39beb03f87ddae
#
_entry.id   21e3ae888b37cfafbc39beb03f87ddae
#
_cell.length_a   1.000
_cell.length_b   1.000
_cell.length_c   1.000
_cell.angle_alpha   90.00
_cell.angle_beta   90.00
_cell.angle_gamma   90.00
#
_symmetry.space_group_name_H-M   'P 1'
#
loop_
_entity.id
_entity.type
_entity.pdbx_description
1 polymer ?
#
loop_
_entity_poly.entity_id
_entity_poly.type
_entity_poly.pdbx_seq_one_letter_code
_entity_poly.pdbx_strand_id
1 'polypeptide(L)'
;MFKHIILALVLALGIGNAAFGSEPVDVNTATAEQLAEALNGVGESKAEAIVEYREANGPFTHIDELINVRGIGMATVDKNREMIRFGDESPSGEG
;
A
#
# COMPACT_ATOMS: atom_id res chain seq x y z
N MET A 1 7.98 -33.52 -21.39
CA MET A 1 6.71 -33.24 -21.49
C MET A 1 6.15 -32.56 -20.31
N PHE A 2 6.32 -33.09 -19.19
CA PHE A 2 5.81 -32.48 -18.04
C PHE A 2 6.35 -31.13 -17.82
N LYS A 3 7.53 -30.90 -18.25
CA LYS A 3 8.11 -29.63 -18.07
C LYS A 3 7.25 -28.56 -18.66
N HIS A 4 6.62 -28.87 -19.74
CA HIS A 4 5.85 -27.86 -20.39
C HIS A 4 4.71 -27.44 -19.52
N ILE A 5 4.12 -28.39 -18.88
CA ILE A 5 3.00 -28.09 -18.07
C ILE A 5 3.38 -27.21 -16.91
N ILE A 6 4.47 -27.50 -16.33
CA ILE A 6 4.93 -26.72 -15.22
C ILE A 6 5.15 -25.31 -15.64
N LEU A 7 5.69 -25.15 -16.80
CA LEU A 7 5.97 -23.85 -17.25
C LEU A 7 4.71 -23.05 -17.37
N ALA A 8 3.70 -23.65 -17.87
CA ALA A 8 2.47 -22.95 -18.05
C ALA A 8 1.94 -22.49 -16.71
N LEU A 9 2.12 -23.32 -15.75
CA LEU A 9 1.64 -22.97 -14.46
C LEU A 9 2.32 -21.75 -13.94
N VAL A 10 3.57 -21.70 -14.10
CA VAL A 10 4.32 -20.58 -13.63
C VAL A 10 3.83 -19.33 -14.27
N LEU A 11 3.54 -19.42 -15.53
CA LEU A 11 3.07 -18.28 -16.22
C LEU A 11 1.79 -17.81 -15.61
N ALA A 12 0.94 -18.70 -15.28
CA ALA A 12 -0.31 -18.32 -14.73
C ALA A 12 -0.11 -17.56 -13.45
N LEU A 13 0.85 -17.93 -12.70
CA LEU A 13 1.10 -17.21 -11.50
C LEU A 13 1.49 -15.81 -11.80
N GLY A 14 2.25 -15.64 -12.82
CA GLY A 14 2.67 -14.32 -13.13
C GLY A 14 1.50 -13.41 -13.37
N ILE A 15 0.46 -13.97 -13.91
CA ILE A 15 -0.65 -13.17 -14.18
C ILE A 15 -1.25 -12.62 -12.92
N GLY A 16 -1.08 -13.34 -11.87
CA GLY A 16 -1.63 -12.89 -10.65
C GLY A 16 -1.15 -11.52 -10.30
N ASN A 17 -0.07 -11.13 -10.86
CA ASN A 17 0.42 -9.83 -10.55
C ASN A 17 -0.51 -8.78 -11.00
N ALA A 18 -1.36 -9.10 -11.89
CA ALA A 18 -2.24 -8.10 -12.39
C ALA A 18 -3.07 -7.52 -11.26
N ALA A 19 -3.15 -8.24 -10.19
CA ALA A 19 -3.95 -7.75 -9.12
C ALA A 19 -3.24 -6.76 -8.24
N PHE A 20 -1.98 -6.56 -8.46
CA PHE A 20 -1.26 -5.78 -7.53
C PHE A 20 -1.78 -4.40 -7.58
N GLY A 21 -2.17 -3.67 -8.07
CA GLY A 21 -2.56 -2.32 -7.94
C GLY A 21 -3.80 -2.13 -7.14
N SER A 22 -4.55 -3.18 -6.91
CA SER A 22 -5.77 -2.98 -6.20
C SER A 22 -5.73 -3.52 -4.80
N GLU A 23 -4.56 -3.83 -4.31
CA GLU A 23 -4.49 -4.33 -2.96
C GLU A 23 -4.15 -3.26 -1.98
N PRO A 24 -4.70 -3.32 -0.77
CA PRO A 24 -4.36 -2.32 0.24
C PRO A 24 -2.88 -2.38 0.57
N VAL A 25 -2.39 -1.28 1.06
CA VAL A 25 -0.98 -1.17 1.37
C VAL A 25 -0.84 -0.75 2.82
N ASP A 26 0.18 -1.26 3.48
CA ASP A 26 0.42 -0.95 4.88
C ASP A 26 1.28 0.31 4.93
N VAL A 27 0.73 1.40 5.41
CA VAL A 27 1.47 2.66 5.42
C VAL A 27 2.64 2.64 6.37
N ASN A 28 2.71 1.66 7.25
CA ASN A 28 3.81 1.58 8.19
C ASN A 28 4.98 0.76 7.71
N THR A 29 4.80 -0.05 6.69
CA THR A 29 5.89 -0.88 6.22
C THR A 29 6.13 -0.81 4.72
N ALA A 30 5.22 -0.24 3.97
CA ALA A 30 5.37 -0.21 2.53
C ALA A 30 6.50 0.73 2.11
N THR A 31 7.07 0.46 0.97
CA THR A 31 8.10 1.34 0.44
C THR A 31 7.41 2.51 -0.23
N ALA A 32 8.17 3.55 -0.51
CA ALA A 32 7.60 4.70 -1.19
C ALA A 32 7.02 4.30 -2.53
N GLU A 33 7.68 3.39 -3.23
CA GLU A 33 7.17 2.95 -4.50
C GLU A 33 5.84 2.25 -4.37
N GLN A 34 5.71 1.40 -3.36
CA GLN A 34 4.47 0.70 -3.16
C GLN A 34 3.35 1.67 -2.81
N LEU A 35 3.66 2.66 -2.01
CA LEU A 35 2.66 3.64 -1.64
C LEU A 35 2.21 4.44 -2.85
N ALA A 36 3.16 4.83 -3.68
CA ALA A 36 2.82 5.61 -4.86
C ALA A 36 1.96 4.83 -5.82
N GLU A 37 2.18 3.53 -5.91
CA GLU A 37 1.40 2.73 -6.82
C GLU A 37 0.02 2.42 -6.28
N ALA A 38 -0.10 2.24 -4.99
CA ALA A 38 -1.36 1.83 -4.43
C ALA A 38 -2.31 2.98 -4.14
N LEU A 39 -1.78 4.13 -3.82
CA LEU A 39 -2.63 5.22 -3.36
C LEU A 39 -2.87 6.24 -4.46
N ASN A 40 -4.12 6.55 -4.69
CA ASN A 40 -4.47 7.51 -5.71
C ASN A 40 -4.12 8.90 -5.28
N GLY A 41 -3.49 9.64 -6.16
CA GLY A 41 -3.14 11.01 -5.83
C GLY A 41 -1.88 11.14 -4.99
N VAL A 42 -1.20 10.04 -4.74
CA VAL A 42 0.01 10.07 -3.96
C VAL A 42 1.15 9.69 -4.89
N GLY A 43 1.86 10.66 -5.40
CA GLY A 43 3.00 10.37 -6.27
C GLY A 43 4.19 10.04 -5.41
N GLU A 44 5.32 9.87 -6.07
CA GLU A 44 6.50 9.45 -5.39
C GLU A 44 6.94 10.42 -4.34
N SER A 45 6.80 11.71 -4.60
CA SER A 45 7.23 12.69 -3.65
C SER A 45 6.41 12.61 -2.37
N LYS A 46 5.10 12.47 -2.48
CA LYS A 46 4.27 12.35 -1.31
C LYS A 46 4.48 11.03 -0.61
N ALA A 47 4.73 9.98 -1.39
CA ALA A 47 4.98 8.69 -0.81
C ALA A 47 6.26 8.74 0.03
N GLU A 48 7.27 9.43 -0.46
CA GLU A 48 8.49 9.56 0.31
C GLU A 48 8.24 10.35 1.58
N ALA A 49 7.36 11.33 1.52
CA ALA A 49 7.05 12.10 2.70
C ALA A 49 6.36 11.22 3.74
N ILE A 50 5.55 10.26 3.31
CA ILE A 50 4.91 9.35 4.24
C ILE A 50 5.98 8.52 4.94
N VAL A 51 6.94 8.01 4.17
CA VAL A 51 7.98 7.20 4.75
C VAL A 51 8.80 8.02 5.74
N GLU A 52 9.13 9.23 5.38
CA GLU A 52 9.92 10.07 6.27
C GLU A 52 9.15 10.38 7.54
N TYR A 53 7.86 10.61 7.42
CA TYR A 53 7.08 10.95 8.58
C TYR A 53 7.05 9.78 9.56
N ARG A 54 6.83 8.56 9.06
CA ARG A 54 6.75 7.44 9.98
C ARG A 54 8.10 7.13 10.60
N GLU A 55 9.17 7.43 9.91
CA GLU A 55 10.47 7.18 10.46
C GLU A 55 10.83 8.21 11.52
N ALA A 56 10.33 9.41 11.38
CA ALA A 56 10.63 10.43 12.33
C ALA A 56 9.69 10.42 13.53
N ASN A 57 8.46 9.99 13.32
CA ASN A 57 7.44 10.10 14.35
C ASN A 57 6.89 8.77 14.84
N GLY A 58 7.32 7.69 14.26
CA GLY A 58 6.81 6.38 14.65
C GLY A 58 5.67 5.96 13.75
N PRO A 59 5.22 4.75 13.90
CA PRO A 59 4.19 4.23 13.02
C PRO A 59 2.89 5.00 13.13
N PHE A 60 2.16 5.03 12.04
CA PHE A 60 0.83 5.61 12.08
C PHE A 60 -0.09 4.67 12.84
N THR A 61 -0.94 5.21 13.68
CA THR A 61 -1.90 4.39 14.39
C THR A 61 -3.31 4.69 13.98
N HIS A 62 -3.52 5.73 13.17
CA HIS A 62 -4.84 6.11 12.78
C HIS A 62 -4.76 6.69 11.40
N ILE A 63 -5.75 6.41 10.57
CA ILE A 63 -5.67 6.83 9.19
C ILE A 63 -5.63 8.34 9.06
N ASP A 64 -6.27 9.05 9.96
CA ASP A 64 -6.28 10.50 9.85
C ASP A 64 -4.93 11.12 10.15
N GLU A 65 -4.01 10.37 10.72
CA GLU A 65 -2.69 10.92 10.95
C GLU A 65 -1.96 11.19 9.66
N LEU A 66 -2.41 10.61 8.57
CA LEU A 66 -1.76 10.85 7.29
C LEU A 66 -1.86 12.30 6.86
N ILE A 67 -2.83 13.05 7.36
CA ILE A 67 -2.92 14.43 6.97
C ILE A 67 -1.79 15.25 7.57
N ASN A 68 -1.07 14.70 8.53
CA ASN A 68 0.10 15.39 9.05
C ASN A 68 1.29 15.31 8.11
N VAL A 69 1.20 14.46 7.10
CA VAL A 69 2.29 14.32 6.15
C VAL A 69 2.17 15.44 5.13
N ARG A 70 3.29 16.10 4.84
CA ARG A 70 3.27 17.19 3.92
C ARG A 70 2.75 16.73 2.57
N GLY A 71 1.80 17.42 2.03
CA GLY A 71 1.24 17.08 0.73
C GLY A 71 0.02 16.17 0.79
N ILE A 72 -0.31 15.63 1.96
CA ILE A 72 -1.45 14.74 2.08
C ILE A 72 -2.57 15.46 2.78
N GLY A 73 -3.68 15.63 2.11
CA GLY A 73 -4.81 16.29 2.72
C GLY A 73 -5.94 15.32 2.97
N MET A 74 -7.01 15.81 3.55
CA MET A 74 -8.13 14.97 3.90
C MET A 74 -8.78 14.35 2.67
N ALA A 75 -8.82 15.08 1.56
CA ALA A 75 -9.41 14.53 0.36
C ALA A 75 -8.62 13.33 -0.14
N THR A 76 -7.30 13.40 -0.03
CA THR A 76 -6.47 12.29 -0.46
C THR A 76 -6.68 11.10 0.47
N VAL A 77 -6.81 11.36 1.76
CA VAL A 77 -7.04 10.28 2.70
C VAL A 77 -8.39 9.64 2.42
N ASP A 78 -9.40 10.46 2.20
CA ASP A 78 -10.74 9.91 1.99
C ASP A 78 -10.82 9.02 0.78
N LYS A 79 -10.20 9.40 -0.30
CA LYS A 79 -10.30 8.59 -1.49
C LYS A 79 -9.46 7.32 -1.41
N ASN A 80 -8.64 7.19 -0.38
CA ASN A 80 -7.79 6.03 -0.25
C ASN A 80 -8.06 5.19 1.00
N ARG A 81 -9.15 5.46 1.69
CA ARG A 81 -9.38 4.78 2.96
C ARG A 81 -9.37 3.28 2.85
N GLU A 82 -9.91 2.77 1.76
CA GLU A 82 -9.98 1.34 1.63
C GLU A 82 -8.66 0.71 1.24
N MET A 83 -7.72 1.53 0.84
CA MET A 83 -6.42 1.02 0.41
C MET A 83 -5.35 1.14 1.47
N ILE A 84 -5.69 1.62 2.65
CA ILE A 84 -4.70 1.87 3.68
C ILE A 84 -4.87 0.94 4.85
N ARG A 85 -3.76 0.32 5.27
CA ARG A 85 -3.76 -0.55 6.41
C ARG A 85 -2.68 -0.16 7.37
N PHE A 86 -2.74 -0.70 8.59
CA PHE A 86 -1.82 -0.36 9.63
C PHE A 86 -1.25 -1.62 10.24
N GLY A 87 -0.23 -2.10 9.68
CA GLY A 87 0.49 -3.23 10.21
C GLY A 87 -0.39 -4.46 10.23
N ASP A 88 -0.36 -5.18 11.27
CA ASP A 88 -1.10 -6.34 11.39
C ASP A 88 -2.52 -6.16 11.62
N GLU A 89 -2.99 -4.98 11.81
CA GLU A 89 -4.31 -4.75 12.06
C GLU A 89 -5.08 -5.18 10.93
N SER A 90 -5.80 -6.14 10.99
CA SER A 90 -6.51 -6.60 9.91
C SER A 90 -7.86 -6.09 9.96
N PRO A 91 -8.42 -5.84 8.91
CA PRO A 91 -9.74 -5.34 8.88
C PRO A 91 -10.68 -6.30 9.51
N SER A 92 -10.40 -7.49 9.42
CA SER A 92 -11.25 -8.39 10.00
C SER A 92 -11.12 -8.23 11.44
N GLY A 93 -10.18 -7.62 11.71
CA GLY A 93 -10.06 -7.38 13.03
C GLY A 93 -10.47 -8.48 13.81
N GLU A 94 -10.47 -8.79 13.18
CA GLU A 94 -10.86 -9.33 13.69
C GLU A 94 -11.00 -9.26 14.31
N GLY A 95 -10.90 -9.04 14.29
CA GLY A 95 -11.26 -8.90 14.95
C GLY A 95 -11.30 -8.87 15.15
#